data_88b94fbc42b21288917b1fa91aeb99b1
#
_entry.id   88b94fbc42b21288917b1fa91aeb99b1
#
_cell.length_a   1.000
_cell.length_b   1.000
_cell.length_c   1.000
_cell.angle_alpha   90.00
_cell.angle_beta   90.00
_cell.angle_gamma   90.00
#
_symmetry.space_group_name_H-M   'P 1'
#
loop_
_entity.id
_entity.type
_entity.pdbx_description
1 polymer ?
#
loop_
_entity_poly.entity_id
_entity_poly.type
_entity_poly.pdbx_seq_one_letter_code
_entity_poly.pdbx_strand_id
1 'polypeptide(L)'
;MAFPRRAPARIASELFDCIDEKRGRASKWDLIKIVGNESQFHHWVEDFLLREKFIEGQIESNHYFYRKTETGELLHRLLKNGKIVQAFLKVSGRKLRY
;
A
#
# COMPACT_ATOMS: atom_id res chain seq x y z
N MET A 1 -23.87 -5.85 -3.46
CA MET A 1 -23.23 -6.47 -2.29
C MET A 1 -22.06 -5.61 -1.83
N ALA A 2 -22.05 -5.27 -0.59
CA ALA A 2 -20.94 -4.46 -0.07
C ALA A 2 -19.79 -5.37 0.33
N PHE A 3 -18.62 -5.12 -0.21
CA PHE A 3 -17.42 -5.77 0.28
C PHE A 3 -17.10 -5.22 1.68
N PRO A 4 -16.64 -6.07 2.60
CA PRO A 4 -16.21 -5.56 3.89
C PRO A 4 -15.12 -4.51 3.64
N ARG A 5 -15.29 -3.36 4.25
CA ARG A 5 -14.28 -2.31 4.14
C ARG A 5 -13.05 -2.70 4.93
N ARG A 6 -11.95 -2.86 4.22
CA ARG A 6 -10.67 -3.08 4.89
C ARG A 6 -10.15 -1.74 5.42
N ALA A 7 -9.52 -1.78 6.58
CA ALA A 7 -8.85 -0.59 7.09
C ALA A 7 -7.73 -0.16 6.14
N PRO A 8 -7.47 1.15 6.02
CA PRO A 8 -6.37 1.64 5.17
C PRO A 8 -5.02 0.96 5.46
N ALA A 9 -4.72 0.73 6.72
CA ALA A 9 -3.49 0.05 7.11
C ALA A 9 -3.43 -1.37 6.54
N ARG A 10 -4.56 -2.07 6.53
CA ARG A 10 -4.62 -3.43 5.99
C ARG A 10 -4.44 -3.44 4.48
N ILE A 11 -5.08 -2.50 3.78
CA ILE A 11 -4.93 -2.40 2.33
C ILE A 11 -3.48 -2.14 1.96
N ALA A 12 -2.83 -1.19 2.62
CA ALA A 12 -1.43 -0.89 2.38
C ALA A 12 -0.54 -2.09 2.68
N SER A 13 -0.79 -2.78 3.80
CA SER A 13 -0.03 -3.97 4.17
C SER A 13 -0.16 -5.08 3.11
N GLU A 14 -1.38 -5.29 2.61
CA GLU A 14 -1.62 -6.30 1.59
C GLU A 14 -0.94 -5.95 0.27
N LEU A 15 -0.89 -4.67 -0.09
CA LEU A 15 -0.17 -4.23 -1.28
C LEU A 15 1.33 -4.48 -1.14
N PHE A 16 1.91 -4.14 0.00
CA PHE A 16 3.32 -4.42 0.26
C PHE A 16 3.62 -5.92 0.28
N ASP A 17 2.73 -6.71 0.88
CA ASP A 17 2.89 -8.17 0.90
C ASP A 17 2.87 -8.73 -0.53
N CYS A 18 2.00 -8.20 -1.38
CA CYS A 18 1.95 -8.61 -2.78
C CYS A 18 3.28 -8.34 -3.50
N ILE A 19 3.87 -7.16 -3.25
CA ILE A 19 5.17 -6.83 -3.84
C ILE A 19 6.24 -7.83 -3.39
N ASP A 20 6.26 -8.16 -2.10
CA ASP A 20 7.22 -9.12 -1.57
C ASP A 20 7.01 -10.53 -2.17
N GLU A 21 5.76 -10.96 -2.32
CA GLU A 21 5.44 -12.26 -2.92
C GLU A 21 5.89 -12.33 -4.38
N LYS A 22 5.97 -11.20 -5.05
CA LYS A 22 6.43 -11.11 -6.45
C LYS A 22 7.93 -10.78 -6.53
N ARG A 23 8.69 -11.22 -5.54
CA ARG A 23 10.15 -11.06 -5.49
C ARG A 23 10.61 -9.62 -5.46
N GLY A 24 9.84 -8.76 -4.78
CA GLY A 24 10.20 -7.38 -4.58
C GLY A 24 9.67 -6.42 -5.62
N ARG A 25 8.96 -6.92 -6.63
CA ARG A 25 8.30 -6.06 -7.61
C ARG A 25 7.01 -6.69 -8.12
N ALA A 26 5.95 -5.91 -8.15
CA ALA A 26 4.65 -6.36 -8.60
C ALA A 26 4.20 -5.54 -9.79
N SER A 27 3.49 -6.18 -10.71
CA SER A 27 2.92 -5.48 -11.85
C SER A 27 1.66 -4.71 -11.43
N LYS A 28 1.21 -3.81 -12.31
CA LYS A 28 -0.05 -3.11 -12.09
C LYS A 28 -1.20 -4.10 -11.87
N TRP A 29 -1.25 -5.16 -12.68
CA TRP A 29 -2.31 -6.16 -12.55
C TRP A 29 -2.29 -6.89 -11.22
N ASP A 30 -1.09 -7.19 -10.71
CA ASP A 30 -0.95 -7.84 -9.42
C ASP A 30 -1.56 -6.97 -8.32
N LEU A 31 -1.30 -5.68 -8.36
CA LEU A 31 -1.80 -4.75 -7.36
C LEU A 31 -3.29 -4.46 -7.53
N ILE A 32 -3.78 -4.42 -8.77
CA ILE A 32 -5.22 -4.26 -9.02
C ILE A 32 -6.01 -5.40 -8.37
N LYS A 33 -5.49 -6.62 -8.45
CA LYS A 33 -6.15 -7.77 -7.83
C LYS A 33 -6.31 -7.61 -6.32
N ILE A 34 -5.36 -6.91 -5.68
CA ILE A 34 -5.43 -6.69 -4.24
C ILE A 34 -6.52 -5.67 -3.89
N VAL A 35 -6.60 -4.57 -4.66
CA VAL A 35 -7.55 -3.49 -4.35
C VAL A 35 -8.90 -3.65 -5.01
N GLY A 36 -9.01 -4.49 -6.04
CA GLY A 36 -10.28 -4.86 -6.63
C GLY A 36 -10.57 -4.29 -8.01
N ASN A 37 -10.13 -3.07 -8.31
CA ASN A 37 -10.38 -2.46 -9.62
C ASN A 37 -9.41 -1.28 -9.86
N GLU A 38 -9.46 -0.73 -11.08
CA GLU A 38 -8.56 0.38 -11.45
C GLU A 38 -8.80 1.64 -10.65
N SER A 39 -10.03 1.93 -10.30
CA SER A 39 -10.35 3.12 -9.51
C SER A 39 -9.69 3.05 -8.14
N GLN A 40 -9.76 1.90 -7.49
CA GLN A 40 -9.11 1.68 -6.22
C GLN A 40 -7.58 1.64 -6.35
N PHE A 41 -7.08 1.09 -7.45
CA PHE A 41 -5.65 1.12 -7.74
C PHE A 41 -5.15 2.57 -7.85
N HIS A 42 -5.87 3.40 -8.60
CA HIS A 42 -5.51 4.81 -8.73
C HIS A 42 -5.48 5.49 -7.36
N HIS A 43 -6.49 5.24 -6.55
CA HIS A 43 -6.61 5.85 -5.23
C HIS A 43 -5.50 5.40 -4.27
N TRP A 44 -5.26 4.09 -4.15
CA TRP A 44 -4.33 3.54 -3.17
C TRP A 44 -2.89 3.52 -3.64
N VAL A 45 -2.65 3.22 -4.91
CA VAL A 45 -1.29 3.08 -5.43
C VAL A 45 -0.78 4.40 -5.97
N GLU A 46 -1.48 5.01 -6.90
CA GLU A 46 -1.00 6.22 -7.55
C GLU A 46 -1.12 7.46 -6.67
N ASP A 47 -2.27 7.67 -6.04
CA ASP A 47 -2.51 8.88 -5.25
C ASP A 47 -1.96 8.80 -3.83
N PHE A 48 -1.63 7.61 -3.35
CA PHE A 48 -1.11 7.46 -2.00
C PHE A 48 0.31 6.90 -2.00
N LEU A 49 0.48 5.62 -2.31
CA LEU A 49 1.79 4.99 -2.15
C LEU A 49 2.88 5.58 -3.04
N LEU A 50 2.57 5.84 -4.31
CA LEU A 50 3.53 6.48 -5.22
C LEU A 50 3.76 7.95 -4.86
N ARG A 51 2.69 8.67 -4.59
CA ARG A 51 2.77 10.09 -4.26
C ARG A 51 3.58 10.33 -3.01
N GLU A 52 3.41 9.49 -1.99
CA GLU A 52 4.13 9.60 -0.73
C GLU A 52 5.49 8.89 -0.77
N LYS A 53 5.86 8.35 -1.92
CA LYS A 53 7.15 7.70 -2.15
C LYS A 53 7.39 6.46 -1.28
N PHE A 54 6.33 5.76 -0.93
CA PHE A 54 6.44 4.46 -0.27
C PHE A 54 6.75 3.35 -1.26
N ILE A 55 6.38 3.56 -2.52
CA ILE A 55 6.75 2.66 -3.62
C ILE A 55 7.24 3.52 -4.78
N GLU A 56 7.93 2.88 -5.72
CA GLU A 56 8.35 3.53 -6.95
C GLU A 56 8.02 2.65 -8.14
N GLY A 57 7.76 3.30 -9.28
CA GLY A 57 7.45 2.59 -10.51
C GLY A 57 8.70 2.42 -11.36
N GLN A 58 8.78 1.29 -12.06
CA GLN A 58 9.81 1.00 -13.03
C GLN A 58 9.19 0.48 -14.31
N ILE A 59 9.73 0.88 -15.44
CA ILE A 59 9.33 0.32 -16.73
C ILE A 59 10.43 -0.64 -17.16
N GLU A 60 10.05 -1.88 -17.45
CA GLU A 60 10.97 -2.91 -17.89
C GLU A 60 10.27 -3.74 -18.97
N SER A 61 10.87 -3.82 -20.16
CA SER A 61 10.29 -4.52 -21.31
C SER A 61 8.84 -4.09 -21.61
N ASN A 62 8.57 -2.79 -21.56
CA ASN A 62 7.26 -2.18 -21.79
C ASN A 62 6.21 -2.52 -20.75
N HIS A 63 6.62 -3.06 -19.60
CA HIS A 63 5.73 -3.35 -18.49
C HIS A 63 6.04 -2.47 -17.30
N TYR A 64 4.99 -2.04 -16.59
CA TYR A 64 5.11 -1.26 -15.40
C TYR A 64 5.19 -2.17 -14.18
N PHE A 65 6.23 -1.98 -13.37
CA PHE A 65 6.41 -2.68 -12.11
C PHE A 65 6.54 -1.70 -10.98
N TYR A 66 6.15 -2.11 -9.80
CA TYR A 66 6.21 -1.31 -8.59
C TYR A 66 7.02 -2.04 -7.53
N ARG A 67 7.88 -1.32 -6.85
CA ARG A 67 8.69 -1.88 -5.77
C ARG A 67 8.65 -0.94 -4.57
N LYS A 68 8.91 -1.48 -3.38
CA LYS A 68 8.97 -0.66 -2.18
C LYS A 68 10.23 0.20 -2.20
N THR A 69 10.10 1.43 -1.70
CA THR A 69 11.26 2.26 -1.39
C THR A 69 11.74 1.91 0.02
N GLU A 70 12.84 2.52 0.44
CA GLU A 70 13.31 2.38 1.82
C GLU A 70 12.24 2.83 2.81
N THR A 71 11.58 3.96 2.54
CA THR A 71 10.49 4.46 3.37
C THR A 71 9.30 3.50 3.36
N GLY A 72 9.01 2.90 2.22
CA GLY A 72 7.96 1.89 2.12
C GLY A 72 8.26 0.65 2.93
N GLU A 73 9.51 0.22 2.95
CA GLU A 73 9.92 -0.91 3.77
C GLU A 73 9.70 -0.64 5.26
N LEU A 74 10.03 0.57 5.71
CA LEU A 74 9.78 0.96 7.09
C LEU A 74 8.30 0.97 7.43
N LEU A 75 7.49 1.53 6.54
CA LEU A 75 6.03 1.53 6.73
C LEU A 75 5.49 0.11 6.79
N HIS A 76 5.97 -0.77 5.91
CA HIS A 76 5.53 -2.16 5.88
C HIS A 76 5.82 -2.87 7.20
N ARG A 77 7.00 -2.64 7.77
CA ARG A 77 7.37 -3.21 9.08
C ARG A 77 6.44 -2.69 10.19
N LEU A 78 6.15 -1.39 10.17
CA LEU A 78 5.25 -0.79 11.14
C LEU A 78 3.85 -1.38 11.02
N LEU A 79 3.36 -1.57 9.80
CA LEU A 79 2.04 -2.12 9.56
C LEU A 79 1.91 -3.58 10.03
N LYS A 80 3.01 -4.32 10.03
CA LYS A 80 3.00 -5.71 10.53
C LYS A 80 3.01 -5.79 12.05
N ASN A 81 3.33 -4.71 12.74
CA ASN A 81 3.31 -4.67 14.18
C ASN A 81 1.98 -4.07 14.64
N GLY A 82 1.02 -4.92 15.03
CA GLY A 82 -0.32 -4.48 15.36
C GLY A 82 -0.38 -3.46 16.49
N LYS A 83 0.48 -3.58 17.50
CA LYS A 83 0.50 -2.63 18.62
C LYS A 83 0.95 -1.24 18.16
N ILE A 84 1.98 -1.19 17.34
CA ILE A 84 2.48 0.08 16.80
C ILE A 84 1.45 0.72 15.89
N VAL A 85 0.81 -0.07 15.04
CA VAL A 85 -0.23 0.43 14.14
C VAL A 85 -1.39 1.03 14.93
N GLN A 86 -1.86 0.34 15.97
CA GLN A 86 -2.96 0.86 16.76
C GLN A 86 -2.58 2.16 17.47
N ALA A 87 -1.39 2.23 18.04
CA ALA A 87 -0.91 3.45 18.68
C ALA A 87 -0.79 4.60 17.68
N PHE A 88 -0.23 4.32 16.51
CA PHE A 88 -0.10 5.31 15.44
C PHE A 88 -1.47 5.83 14.98
N LEU A 89 -2.41 4.95 14.75
CA LEU A 89 -3.75 5.33 14.31
C LEU A 89 -4.48 6.16 15.36
N LYS A 90 -4.31 5.85 16.64
CA LYS A 90 -4.90 6.64 17.70
C LYS A 90 -4.35 8.06 17.72
N VAL A 91 -3.05 8.20 17.60
CA VAL A 91 -2.39 9.51 17.58
C VAL A 91 -2.82 10.31 16.36
N SER A 92 -2.81 9.67 15.18
CA SER A 92 -3.23 10.31 13.93
C SER A 92 -4.69 10.71 13.97
N GLY A 93 -5.55 9.85 14.53
CA GLY A 93 -6.96 10.14 14.69
C GLY A 93 -7.20 11.35 15.58
N ARG A 94 -6.43 11.49 16.65
CA ARG A 94 -6.53 12.65 17.52
C ARG A 94 -6.10 13.94 16.83
N LYS A 95 -5.04 13.88 16.05
CA LYS A 95 -4.55 15.04 15.31
C LYS A 95 -5.51 15.51 14.24
N LEU A 96 -6.29 14.61 13.69
CA LEU A 96 -7.24 14.94 12.64
C LEU A 96 -8.58 15.46 13.15
N ARG A 97 -8.75 15.53 14.45
CA ARG A 97 -9.98 15.98 15.09
C ARG A 97 -9.87 17.40 15.64
N TYR A 98 -9.56 18.29 14.81
CA TYR A 98 -9.58 19.70 15.24
C TYR A 98 -10.89 20.33 14.93
#